data_f4bb23ab996e211b0e5e628a9f8306b2
#
_entry.id   f4bb23ab996e211b0e5e628a9f8306b2
#
_cell.length_a   1.000
_cell.length_b   1.000
_cell.length_c   1.000
_cell.angle_alpha   90.00
_cell.angle_beta   90.00
_cell.angle_gamma   90.00
#
_symmetry.space_group_name_H-M   'P 1'
#
loop_
_entity.id
_entity.type
_entity.pdbx_description
1 polymer ?
#
loop_
_entity_poly.entity_id
_entity_poly.type
_entity_poly.pdbx_seq_one_letter_code
_entity_poly.pdbx_strand_id
1 'polypeptide(L)'
;MAENTLLEKVLSLQDKYKKLEESLADPAVIADMKKFVQLNKDYKELEPIIEAGLEYKRMLDELAQAKDILMNEKDEDLKDMAREEISEIEPKLPDMEQNIKLLLIPADPDDSKNAMVEIRGGTGGDEAAIFAGDLFRMYQHFAERRGWKLEVTDQAPGTAGGFKQIVFKLSSSQDGVYGVMKYESGVHRVQRVPQTETQGRIQTSAASVAVFPEAGEFDVELNPADIRKDLFCASGPGGQGVNTTYSAVRLTHIPSGLVVQCQEERSQLKNLDRAMEELRTRLYNLEHQKYLDGIAAKRKTMVSTGDRSAKIRTYNYPQGRVTDHRIGWSMYNLPVFMDGDIQECIDQLQIAENAERLKEAGEEEA
;
A
#
# COMPACT_ATOMS: atom_id res chain seq x y z
N MET A 1 14.50 -26.42 -18.20
CA MET A 1 13.36 -26.83 -17.34
C MET A 1 12.73 -25.63 -16.64
N ALA A 2 13.49 -24.64 -16.15
CA ALA A 2 12.94 -23.43 -15.53
C ALA A 2 12.18 -22.49 -16.51
N GLU A 3 12.63 -22.42 -17.77
CA GLU A 3 12.00 -21.60 -18.82
C GLU A 3 10.56 -22.04 -19.16
N ASN A 4 10.28 -23.33 -19.09
CA ASN A 4 8.94 -23.88 -19.37
C ASN A 4 7.93 -23.49 -18.27
N THR A 5 8.38 -23.44 -17.01
CA THR A 5 7.51 -23.13 -15.85
C THR A 5 7.04 -21.67 -15.83
N LEU A 6 7.90 -20.72 -16.24
CA LEU A 6 7.56 -19.29 -16.31
C LEU A 6 6.51 -19.04 -17.40
N LEU A 7 6.72 -19.64 -18.58
CA LEU A 7 5.80 -19.51 -19.71
C LEU A 7 4.44 -20.16 -19.39
N GLU A 8 4.43 -21.31 -18.74
CA GLU A 8 3.20 -21.98 -18.29
C GLU A 8 2.39 -21.11 -17.29
N LYS A 9 3.08 -20.46 -16.34
CA LYS A 9 2.44 -19.50 -15.41
C LYS A 9 1.80 -18.33 -16.18
N VAL A 10 2.51 -17.72 -17.12
CA VAL A 10 1.98 -16.62 -17.95
C VAL A 10 0.78 -17.07 -18.78
N LEU A 11 0.85 -18.26 -19.41
CA LEU A 11 -0.26 -18.79 -20.20
C LEU A 11 -1.52 -19.06 -19.36
N SER A 12 -1.36 -19.55 -18.13
CA SER A 12 -2.48 -19.74 -17.20
C SER A 12 -3.14 -18.40 -16.82
N LEU A 13 -2.34 -17.34 -16.66
CA LEU A 13 -2.85 -15.99 -16.41
C LEU A 13 -3.53 -15.38 -17.63
N GLN A 14 -3.10 -15.72 -18.85
CA GLN A 14 -3.74 -15.29 -20.09
C GLN A 14 -5.18 -15.77 -20.20
N ASP A 15 -5.48 -17.00 -19.77
CA ASP A 15 -6.84 -17.53 -19.75
C ASP A 15 -7.72 -16.78 -18.72
N LYS A 16 -7.13 -16.41 -17.59
CA LYS A 16 -7.83 -15.57 -16.58
C LYS A 16 -8.09 -14.17 -17.11
N TYR A 17 -7.11 -13.58 -17.79
CA TYR A 17 -7.21 -12.24 -18.39
C TYR A 17 -8.32 -12.18 -19.45
N LYS A 18 -8.42 -13.16 -20.34
CA LYS A 18 -9.52 -13.27 -21.32
C LYS A 18 -10.89 -13.38 -20.66
N LYS A 19 -11.01 -14.19 -19.60
CA LYS A 19 -12.28 -14.30 -18.84
C LYS A 19 -12.67 -13.00 -18.16
N LEU A 20 -11.70 -12.23 -17.66
CA LEU A 20 -11.95 -10.88 -17.10
C LEU A 20 -12.42 -9.91 -18.17
N GLU A 21 -11.78 -9.93 -19.36
CA GLU A 21 -12.19 -9.13 -20.52
C GLU A 21 -13.64 -9.44 -20.95
N GLU A 22 -13.99 -10.72 -21.07
CA GLU A 22 -15.36 -11.16 -21.36
C GLU A 22 -16.36 -10.71 -20.27
N SER A 23 -15.95 -10.80 -18.99
CA SER A 23 -16.80 -10.39 -17.86
C SER A 23 -17.00 -8.87 -17.80
N LEU A 24 -16.01 -8.08 -18.17
CA LEU A 24 -16.11 -6.62 -18.24
C LEU A 24 -17.04 -6.15 -19.39
N ALA A 25 -17.20 -6.97 -20.43
CA ALA A 25 -18.14 -6.70 -21.53
C ALA A 25 -19.60 -7.10 -21.20
N ASP A 26 -19.85 -7.80 -20.08
CA ASP A 26 -21.19 -8.24 -19.70
C ASP A 26 -22.03 -7.03 -19.19
N PRO A 27 -23.21 -6.75 -19.80
CA PRO A 27 -24.10 -5.70 -19.34
C PRO A 27 -24.54 -5.80 -17.86
N ALA A 28 -24.62 -7.02 -17.32
CA ALA A 28 -24.97 -7.24 -15.92
C ALA A 28 -23.85 -6.77 -14.97
N VAL A 29 -22.59 -6.89 -15.36
CA VAL A 29 -21.43 -6.41 -14.61
C VAL A 29 -21.33 -4.90 -14.71
N ILE A 30 -21.58 -4.32 -15.88
CA ILE A 30 -21.58 -2.86 -16.10
C ILE A 30 -22.63 -2.17 -15.23
N ALA A 31 -23.77 -2.81 -14.98
CA ALA A 31 -24.84 -2.30 -14.11
C ALA A 31 -24.44 -2.30 -12.62
N ASP A 32 -23.51 -3.16 -12.19
CA ASP A 32 -22.97 -3.22 -10.84
C ASP A 32 -21.62 -2.52 -10.76
N MET A 33 -21.64 -1.23 -10.43
CA MET A 33 -20.45 -0.37 -10.40
C MET A 33 -19.35 -0.91 -9.46
N LYS A 34 -19.70 -1.49 -8.30
CA LYS A 34 -18.72 -2.05 -7.35
C LYS A 34 -17.96 -3.23 -7.97
N LYS A 35 -18.71 -4.14 -8.58
CA LYS A 35 -18.15 -5.32 -9.25
C LYS A 35 -17.34 -4.96 -10.50
N PHE A 36 -17.80 -3.99 -11.27
CA PHE A 36 -17.09 -3.47 -12.44
C PHE A 36 -15.73 -2.86 -12.06
N VAL A 37 -15.69 -2.02 -11.02
CA VAL A 37 -14.45 -1.40 -10.54
C VAL A 37 -13.45 -2.46 -10.07
N GLN A 38 -13.91 -3.49 -9.35
CA GLN A 38 -13.03 -4.58 -8.88
C GLN A 38 -12.45 -5.38 -10.06
N LEU A 39 -13.30 -5.82 -11.00
CA LEU A 39 -12.85 -6.57 -12.16
C LEU A 39 -11.93 -5.75 -13.08
N ASN A 40 -12.19 -4.45 -13.21
CA ASN A 40 -11.33 -3.56 -14.00
C ASN A 40 -9.95 -3.35 -13.32
N LYS A 41 -9.91 -3.36 -11.99
CA LYS A 41 -8.64 -3.35 -11.25
C LYS A 41 -7.84 -4.63 -11.51
N ASP A 42 -8.47 -5.79 -11.35
CA ASP A 42 -7.84 -7.09 -11.58
C ASP A 42 -7.36 -7.23 -13.05
N TYR A 43 -8.12 -6.70 -14.01
CA TYR A 43 -7.75 -6.66 -15.43
C TYR A 43 -6.49 -5.83 -15.66
N LYS A 44 -6.45 -4.60 -15.12
CA LYS A 44 -5.29 -3.70 -15.25
C LYS A 44 -4.03 -4.22 -14.54
N GLU A 45 -4.19 -4.98 -13.46
CA GLU A 45 -3.05 -5.62 -12.78
C GLU A 45 -2.42 -6.73 -13.61
N LEU A 46 -3.23 -7.47 -14.40
CA LEU A 46 -2.72 -8.55 -15.24
C LEU A 46 -2.19 -8.07 -16.60
N GLU A 47 -2.66 -6.94 -17.11
CA GLU A 47 -2.29 -6.40 -18.43
C GLU A 47 -0.77 -6.37 -18.69
N PRO A 48 0.06 -5.72 -17.81
CA PRO A 48 1.51 -5.65 -18.04
C PRO A 48 2.19 -7.02 -17.96
N ILE A 49 1.66 -7.96 -17.18
CA ILE A 49 2.19 -9.33 -17.08
C ILE A 49 1.97 -10.06 -18.41
N ILE A 50 0.76 -9.91 -18.98
CA ILE A 50 0.38 -10.57 -20.21
C ILE A 50 1.15 -9.97 -21.40
N GLU A 51 1.30 -8.65 -21.48
CA GLU A 51 2.08 -7.99 -22.53
C GLU A 51 3.54 -8.44 -22.51
N ALA A 52 4.20 -8.38 -21.35
CA ALA A 52 5.58 -8.84 -21.20
C ALA A 52 5.72 -10.35 -21.52
N GLY A 53 4.76 -11.17 -21.09
CA GLY A 53 4.77 -12.59 -21.35
C GLY A 53 4.57 -12.95 -22.84
N LEU A 54 3.73 -12.21 -23.57
CA LEU A 54 3.54 -12.39 -24.99
C LEU A 54 4.78 -11.96 -25.78
N GLU A 55 5.42 -10.88 -25.40
CA GLU A 55 6.66 -10.41 -26.01
C GLU A 55 7.79 -11.44 -25.79
N TYR A 56 7.94 -11.93 -24.57
CA TYR A 56 8.91 -12.99 -24.24
C TYR A 56 8.68 -14.25 -25.06
N LYS A 57 7.43 -14.70 -25.21
CA LYS A 57 7.07 -15.85 -26.04
C LYS A 57 7.47 -15.61 -27.50
N ARG A 58 7.16 -14.42 -28.04
CA ARG A 58 7.53 -14.05 -29.41
C ARG A 58 9.04 -14.14 -29.61
N MET A 59 9.84 -13.60 -28.69
CA MET A 59 11.29 -13.66 -28.75
C MET A 59 11.84 -15.10 -28.70
N LEU A 60 11.22 -15.98 -27.89
CA LEU A 60 11.59 -17.40 -27.84
C LEU A 60 11.27 -18.11 -29.16
N ASP A 61 10.10 -17.82 -29.76
CA ASP A 61 9.68 -18.40 -31.03
C ASP A 61 10.60 -17.93 -32.19
N GLU A 62 10.97 -16.63 -32.21
CA GLU A 62 11.93 -16.05 -33.16
C GLU A 62 13.32 -16.67 -32.98
N LEU A 63 13.81 -16.82 -31.77
CA LEU A 63 15.10 -17.49 -31.48
C LEU A 63 15.10 -18.93 -31.89
N ALA A 64 14.01 -19.68 -31.70
CA ALA A 64 13.88 -21.07 -32.13
C ALA A 64 13.91 -21.18 -33.65
N GLN A 65 13.23 -20.28 -34.37
CA GLN A 65 13.25 -20.20 -35.83
C GLN A 65 14.64 -19.86 -36.38
N ALA A 66 15.31 -18.86 -35.80
CA ALA A 66 16.66 -18.49 -36.21
C ALA A 66 17.67 -19.64 -36.00
N LYS A 67 17.57 -20.37 -34.89
CA LYS A 67 18.38 -21.58 -34.62
C LYS A 67 18.08 -22.71 -35.60
N ASP A 68 16.83 -22.91 -35.99
CA ASP A 68 16.44 -23.91 -36.98
C ASP A 68 17.00 -23.58 -38.38
N ILE A 69 16.96 -22.30 -38.78
CA ILE A 69 17.59 -21.81 -40.03
C ILE A 69 19.09 -22.07 -40.01
N LEU A 70 19.78 -21.78 -38.92
CA LEU A 70 21.22 -22.05 -38.80
C LEU A 70 21.57 -23.53 -38.96
N MET A 71 20.72 -24.42 -38.48
CA MET A 71 20.97 -25.86 -38.52
C MET A 71 20.61 -26.49 -39.87
N ASN A 72 19.50 -26.06 -40.47
CA ASN A 72 18.88 -26.78 -41.57
C ASN A 72 19.02 -26.10 -42.96
N GLU A 73 19.27 -24.78 -42.98
CA GLU A 73 19.37 -24.00 -44.20
C GLU A 73 20.78 -24.13 -44.83
N LYS A 74 20.86 -24.04 -46.15
CA LYS A 74 22.13 -24.12 -46.91
C LYS A 74 22.62 -22.78 -47.43
N ASP A 75 21.75 -21.78 -47.43
CA ASP A 75 22.04 -20.44 -47.90
C ASP A 75 22.81 -19.67 -46.79
N GLU A 76 24.04 -19.22 -47.14
CA GLU A 76 24.88 -18.50 -46.16
C GLU A 76 24.34 -17.12 -45.83
N ASP A 77 23.64 -16.43 -46.74
CA ASP A 77 23.05 -15.11 -46.47
C ASP A 77 21.92 -15.23 -45.42
N LEU A 78 21.11 -16.30 -45.52
CA LEU A 78 20.08 -16.58 -44.51
C LEU A 78 20.66 -16.96 -43.14
N LYS A 79 21.79 -17.68 -43.13
CA LYS A 79 22.49 -18.02 -41.88
C LYS A 79 23.10 -16.79 -41.22
N ASP A 80 23.62 -15.85 -42.00
CA ASP A 80 24.20 -14.65 -41.46
C ASP A 80 23.11 -13.77 -40.83
N MET A 81 21.95 -13.64 -41.48
CA MET A 81 20.77 -12.96 -40.86
C MET A 81 20.35 -13.67 -39.58
N ALA A 82 20.25 -14.98 -39.54
CA ALA A 82 19.91 -15.75 -38.36
C ALA A 82 20.93 -15.58 -37.23
N ARG A 83 22.23 -15.44 -37.52
CA ARG A 83 23.27 -15.15 -36.53
C ARG A 83 23.10 -13.74 -35.91
N GLU A 84 22.79 -12.74 -36.74
CA GLU A 84 22.52 -11.38 -36.25
C GLU A 84 21.31 -11.39 -35.35
N GLU A 85 20.20 -12.01 -35.73
CA GLU A 85 18.97 -12.09 -34.95
C GLU A 85 19.20 -12.82 -33.62
N ILE A 86 19.92 -13.94 -33.60
CA ILE A 86 20.30 -14.61 -32.34
C ILE A 86 21.13 -13.68 -31.44
N SER A 87 22.11 -12.97 -32.01
CA SER A 87 22.98 -12.07 -31.25
C SER A 87 22.24 -10.88 -30.64
N GLU A 88 21.09 -10.50 -31.23
CA GLU A 88 20.23 -9.44 -30.70
C GLU A 88 19.25 -9.94 -29.63
N ILE A 89 18.72 -11.14 -29.77
CA ILE A 89 17.68 -11.70 -28.92
C ILE A 89 18.27 -12.33 -27.65
N GLU A 90 19.31 -13.16 -27.76
CA GLU A 90 19.87 -13.88 -26.59
C GLU A 90 20.27 -13.01 -25.41
N PRO A 91 20.87 -11.81 -25.58
CA PRO A 91 21.20 -10.95 -24.45
C PRO A 91 19.97 -10.32 -23.74
N LYS A 92 18.83 -10.21 -24.46
CA LYS A 92 17.60 -9.58 -23.92
C LYS A 92 16.74 -10.56 -23.11
N LEU A 93 16.86 -11.85 -23.36
CA LEU A 93 16.02 -12.87 -22.70
C LEU A 93 16.17 -12.91 -21.18
N PRO A 94 17.38 -12.87 -20.58
CA PRO A 94 17.54 -12.88 -19.14
C PRO A 94 16.89 -11.66 -18.46
N ASP A 95 16.99 -10.48 -19.08
CA ASP A 95 16.38 -9.24 -18.56
C ASP A 95 14.85 -9.32 -18.62
N MET A 96 14.30 -9.87 -19.71
CA MET A 96 12.87 -10.10 -19.86
C MET A 96 12.34 -11.12 -18.85
N GLU A 97 13.04 -12.22 -18.62
CA GLU A 97 12.68 -13.20 -17.59
C GLU A 97 12.66 -12.58 -16.20
N GLN A 98 13.65 -11.76 -15.89
CA GLN A 98 13.73 -11.07 -14.61
C GLN A 98 12.58 -10.07 -14.45
N ASN A 99 12.25 -9.34 -15.51
CA ASN A 99 11.09 -8.42 -15.52
C ASN A 99 9.76 -9.17 -15.32
N ILE A 100 9.54 -10.29 -16.02
CA ILE A 100 8.32 -11.10 -15.84
C ILE A 100 8.23 -11.66 -14.42
N LYS A 101 9.33 -12.15 -13.84
CA LYS A 101 9.39 -12.61 -12.46
C LYS A 101 9.00 -11.50 -11.48
N LEU A 102 9.46 -10.28 -11.73
CA LEU A 102 9.08 -9.08 -10.92
C LEU A 102 7.59 -8.77 -11.05
N LEU A 103 7.04 -8.82 -12.25
CA LEU A 103 5.62 -8.57 -12.51
C LEU A 103 4.71 -9.66 -11.92
N LEU A 104 5.20 -10.90 -11.77
CA LEU A 104 4.47 -12.01 -11.15
C LEU A 104 4.42 -11.93 -9.62
N ILE A 105 5.23 -11.07 -8.98
CA ILE A 105 5.14 -10.86 -7.53
C ILE A 105 3.82 -10.15 -7.24
N PRO A 106 2.96 -10.70 -6.36
CA PRO A 106 1.70 -10.05 -6.03
C PRO A 106 1.95 -8.64 -5.48
N ALA A 107 1.37 -7.64 -6.15
CA ALA A 107 1.38 -6.28 -5.65
C ALA A 107 0.63 -6.23 -4.31
N ASP A 108 1.12 -5.44 -3.35
CA ASP A 108 0.38 -5.18 -2.12
C ASP A 108 -0.92 -4.43 -2.48
N PRO A 109 -2.10 -4.95 -2.13
CA PRO A 109 -3.37 -4.29 -2.43
C PRO A 109 -3.45 -2.88 -1.85
N ASP A 110 -2.66 -2.58 -0.82
CA ASP A 110 -2.59 -1.25 -0.23
C ASP A 110 -1.77 -0.27 -1.09
N ASP A 111 -0.86 -0.74 -1.94
CA ASP A 111 0.02 0.12 -2.75
C ASP A 111 -0.74 1.07 -3.69
N SER A 112 -1.93 0.69 -4.14
CA SER A 112 -2.80 1.52 -4.98
C SER A 112 -3.58 2.61 -4.24
N LYS A 113 -3.52 2.64 -2.90
CA LYS A 113 -4.27 3.59 -2.06
C LYS A 113 -3.57 4.94 -1.94
N ASN A 114 -4.32 5.93 -1.49
CA ASN A 114 -3.76 7.19 -1.01
C ASN A 114 -2.97 6.94 0.29
N ALA A 115 -2.12 7.89 0.67
CA ALA A 115 -1.29 7.79 1.87
C ALA A 115 -1.67 8.82 2.93
N MET A 116 -1.70 8.37 4.18
CA MET A 116 -1.67 9.24 5.36
C MET A 116 -0.26 9.25 5.92
N VAL A 117 0.35 10.43 5.99
CA VAL A 117 1.72 10.61 6.46
C VAL A 117 1.69 11.36 7.79
N GLU A 118 2.34 10.79 8.78
CA GLU A 118 2.53 11.40 10.10
C GLU A 118 4.01 11.64 10.35
N ILE A 119 4.40 12.87 10.64
CA ILE A 119 5.76 13.23 11.02
C ILE A 119 5.74 13.73 12.47
N ARG A 120 6.63 13.19 13.30
CA ARG A 120 6.82 13.60 14.69
C ARG A 120 8.28 13.97 14.96
N GLY A 121 8.48 15.10 15.63
CA GLY A 121 9.78 15.41 16.24
C GLY A 121 10.13 14.37 17.31
N GLY A 122 11.29 13.76 17.17
CA GLY A 122 11.82 12.76 18.11
C GLY A 122 12.85 13.37 19.06
N THR A 123 13.97 12.67 19.25
CA THR A 123 15.07 13.14 20.10
C THR A 123 15.75 14.37 19.52
N GLY A 124 15.83 15.49 20.26
CA GLY A 124 16.48 16.73 19.82
C GLY A 124 15.73 18.01 20.21
N GLY A 125 14.58 17.89 20.92
CA GLY A 125 13.81 19.05 21.38
C GLY A 125 13.30 19.92 20.22
N ASP A 126 13.51 21.24 20.31
CA ASP A 126 13.05 22.20 19.29
C ASP A 126 13.64 21.95 17.93
N GLU A 127 14.91 21.51 17.86
CA GLU A 127 15.57 21.17 16.59
C GLU A 127 14.91 19.98 15.87
N ALA A 128 14.42 19.00 16.63
CA ALA A 128 13.66 17.88 16.05
C ALA A 128 12.32 18.35 15.48
N ALA A 129 11.67 19.35 16.11
CA ALA A 129 10.45 19.93 15.58
C ALA A 129 10.70 20.77 14.30
N ILE A 130 11.80 21.51 14.25
CA ILE A 130 12.22 22.25 13.05
C ILE A 130 12.53 21.26 11.91
N PHE A 131 13.25 20.19 12.20
CA PHE A 131 13.55 19.15 11.22
C PHE A 131 12.30 18.41 10.71
N ALA A 132 11.31 18.18 11.57
CA ALA A 132 10.01 17.66 11.12
C ALA A 132 9.32 18.61 10.13
N GLY A 133 9.45 19.92 10.32
CA GLY A 133 8.99 20.94 9.37
C GLY A 133 9.77 20.91 8.04
N ASP A 134 11.07 20.66 8.08
CA ASP A 134 11.88 20.53 6.86
C ASP A 134 11.49 19.27 6.07
N LEU A 135 11.25 18.13 6.74
CA LEU A 135 10.74 16.91 6.11
C LEU A 135 9.35 17.12 5.49
N PHE A 136 8.45 17.81 6.20
CA PHE A 136 7.13 18.14 5.65
C PHE A 136 7.25 18.94 4.36
N ARG A 137 8.09 19.98 4.32
CA ARG A 137 8.33 20.78 3.13
C ARG A 137 8.94 19.95 1.98
N MET A 138 9.88 19.07 2.29
CA MET A 138 10.47 18.14 1.31
C MET A 138 9.36 17.27 0.67
N TYR A 139 8.46 16.68 1.46
CA TYR A 139 7.35 15.88 0.91
C TYR A 139 6.30 16.72 0.20
N GLN A 140 6.08 17.98 0.61
CA GLN A 140 5.22 18.90 -0.11
C GLN A 140 5.75 19.17 -1.53
N HIS A 141 7.02 19.51 -1.67
CA HIS A 141 7.64 19.74 -2.98
C HIS A 141 7.66 18.47 -3.84
N PHE A 142 7.89 17.30 -3.23
CA PHE A 142 7.79 16.02 -3.94
C PHE A 142 6.36 15.77 -4.47
N ALA A 143 5.36 15.99 -3.63
CA ALA A 143 3.95 15.86 -4.03
C ALA A 143 3.57 16.82 -5.16
N GLU A 144 4.02 18.09 -5.09
CA GLU A 144 3.80 19.09 -6.13
C GLU A 144 4.43 18.67 -7.46
N ARG A 145 5.66 18.14 -7.46
CA ARG A 145 6.33 17.63 -8.67
C ARG A 145 5.61 16.45 -9.30
N ARG A 146 4.98 15.60 -8.48
CA ARG A 146 4.18 14.45 -8.92
C ARG A 146 2.74 14.81 -9.29
N GLY A 147 2.31 16.05 -9.07
CA GLY A 147 0.94 16.48 -9.26
C GLY A 147 -0.05 15.88 -8.26
N TRP A 148 0.45 15.45 -7.08
CA TRP A 148 -0.37 14.92 -6.01
C TRP A 148 -1.00 16.04 -5.18
N LYS A 149 -2.21 15.79 -4.68
CA LYS A 149 -2.87 16.70 -3.76
C LYS A 149 -2.41 16.42 -2.34
N LEU A 150 -1.95 17.47 -1.64
CA LEU A 150 -1.60 17.42 -0.23
C LEU A 150 -2.66 18.15 0.59
N GLU A 151 -3.15 17.50 1.66
CA GLU A 151 -4.13 18.06 2.58
C GLU A 151 -3.70 17.80 4.03
N VAL A 152 -3.47 18.87 4.78
CA VAL A 152 -3.09 18.76 6.20
C VAL A 152 -4.34 18.45 7.03
N THR A 153 -4.28 17.33 7.76
CA THR A 153 -5.39 16.84 8.58
C THR A 153 -5.26 17.27 10.02
N ASP A 154 -4.04 17.26 10.59
CA ASP A 154 -3.77 17.65 11.97
C ASP A 154 -2.36 18.21 12.10
N GLN A 155 -2.18 19.18 12.99
CA GLN A 155 -0.86 19.76 13.25
C GLN A 155 -0.71 20.27 14.68
N ALA A 156 0.43 19.99 15.28
CA ALA A 156 0.88 20.53 16.55
C ALA A 156 2.19 21.30 16.33
N PRO A 157 2.16 22.66 16.33
CA PRO A 157 3.34 23.46 16.07
C PRO A 157 4.40 23.31 17.16
N GLY A 158 5.67 23.43 16.76
CA GLY A 158 6.80 23.51 17.67
C GLY A 158 6.94 24.88 18.32
N THR A 159 7.60 24.93 19.47
CA THR A 159 7.83 26.17 20.23
C THR A 159 8.79 27.14 19.54
N ALA A 160 9.80 26.60 18.84
CA ALA A 160 10.80 27.38 18.10
C ALA A 160 10.58 27.31 16.56
N GLY A 161 9.40 26.95 16.11
CA GLY A 161 9.05 26.69 14.72
C GLY A 161 9.00 25.21 14.39
N GLY A 162 8.61 24.89 13.15
CA GLY A 162 8.38 23.51 12.71
C GLY A 162 7.18 22.88 13.41
N PHE A 163 7.17 21.55 13.52
CA PHE A 163 6.05 20.79 14.08
C PHE A 163 6.51 19.78 15.11
N LYS A 164 5.85 19.73 16.28
CA LYS A 164 5.95 18.58 17.19
C LYS A 164 5.34 17.35 16.56
N GLN A 165 4.22 17.54 15.86
CA GLN A 165 3.55 16.53 15.05
C GLN A 165 2.84 17.23 13.90
N ILE A 166 2.85 16.61 12.73
CA ILE A 166 2.01 16.98 11.58
C ILE A 166 1.50 15.72 10.91
N VAL A 167 0.22 15.72 10.58
CA VAL A 167 -0.45 14.65 9.85
C VAL A 167 -1.07 15.23 8.60
N PHE A 168 -0.81 14.62 7.46
CA PHE A 168 -1.34 15.06 6.18
C PHE A 168 -1.64 13.87 5.29
N LYS A 169 -2.59 14.07 4.40
CA LYS A 169 -3.01 13.14 3.37
C LYS A 169 -2.35 13.51 2.05
N LEU A 170 -1.84 12.51 1.36
CA LEU A 170 -1.40 12.59 -0.04
C LEU A 170 -2.35 11.77 -0.90
N SER A 171 -2.88 12.35 -1.96
CA SER A 171 -3.83 11.69 -2.85
C SER A 171 -3.53 11.97 -4.32
N SER A 172 -3.75 10.95 -5.15
CA SER A 172 -3.66 11.03 -6.61
C SER A 172 -4.81 10.26 -7.24
N SER A 173 -5.23 10.67 -8.43
CA SER A 173 -6.21 9.95 -9.24
C SER A 173 -5.57 8.93 -10.19
N GLN A 174 -4.27 8.98 -10.37
CA GLN A 174 -3.53 8.18 -11.35
C GLN A 174 -2.54 7.21 -10.72
N ASP A 175 -1.89 7.61 -9.60
CA ASP A 175 -0.83 6.86 -8.95
C ASP A 175 -1.26 6.25 -7.63
N GLY A 176 -0.72 5.09 -7.29
CA GLY A 176 -0.74 4.52 -5.95
C GLY A 176 0.23 5.25 -5.03
N VAL A 177 -0.25 6.25 -4.31
CA VAL A 177 0.58 7.12 -3.48
C VAL A 177 1.24 6.37 -2.33
N TYR A 178 0.49 5.45 -1.70
CA TYR A 178 1.02 4.65 -0.59
C TYR A 178 2.18 3.75 -1.03
N GLY A 179 2.09 3.11 -2.20
CA GLY A 179 3.15 2.24 -2.74
C GLY A 179 4.48 2.95 -2.93
N VAL A 180 4.45 4.27 -3.21
CA VAL A 180 5.64 5.12 -3.33
C VAL A 180 6.10 5.61 -1.96
N MET A 181 5.19 6.10 -1.12
CA MET A 181 5.52 6.76 0.15
C MET A 181 5.85 5.79 1.29
N LYS A 182 5.45 4.52 1.22
CA LYS A 182 5.71 3.50 2.26
C LYS A 182 7.19 3.38 2.63
N TYR A 183 8.09 3.62 1.67
CA TYR A 183 9.54 3.57 1.86
C TYR A 183 10.11 4.71 2.73
N GLU A 184 9.31 5.76 2.96
CA GLU A 184 9.70 6.86 3.84
C GLU A 184 9.40 6.58 5.33
N SER A 185 8.72 5.47 5.64
CA SER A 185 8.42 5.10 7.04
C SER A 185 9.66 4.72 7.82
N GLY A 186 9.89 5.41 8.93
CA GLY A 186 10.99 5.11 9.85
C GLY A 186 11.54 6.34 10.56
N VAL A 187 12.75 6.21 11.13
CA VAL A 187 13.43 7.28 11.84
C VAL A 187 14.44 7.97 10.93
N HIS A 188 14.24 9.27 10.71
CA HIS A 188 15.11 10.14 9.95
C HIS A 188 16.03 10.90 10.91
N ARG A 189 17.33 10.87 10.66
CA ARG A 189 18.34 11.50 11.49
C ARG A 189 18.98 12.68 10.77
N VAL A 190 19.03 13.85 11.41
CA VAL A 190 19.71 15.04 10.91
C VAL A 190 20.98 15.31 11.71
N GLN A 191 22.04 15.72 11.02
CA GLN A 191 23.30 16.19 11.57
C GLN A 191 23.57 17.56 11.01
N ARG A 192 23.36 18.61 11.83
CA ARG A 192 23.64 20.01 11.48
C ARG A 192 23.89 20.84 12.75
N VAL A 193 24.35 22.06 12.56
CA VAL A 193 24.32 23.06 13.63
C VAL A 193 22.87 23.53 13.79
N PRO A 194 22.22 23.30 14.93
CA PRO A 194 20.84 23.72 15.15
C PRO A 194 20.69 25.23 15.03
N GLN A 195 19.54 25.72 14.60
CA GLN A 195 19.22 27.16 14.60
C GLN A 195 19.17 27.73 16.03
N THR A 196 18.96 26.87 17.01
CA THR A 196 18.91 27.22 18.45
C THR A 196 20.29 27.17 19.13
N GLU A 197 21.37 26.77 18.40
CA GLU A 197 22.70 26.59 18.95
C GLU A 197 23.54 27.85 18.73
N THR A 198 24.05 28.45 19.82
CA THR A 198 24.85 29.68 19.77
C THR A 198 26.35 29.43 19.62
N GLN A 199 26.84 28.22 19.93
CA GLN A 199 28.29 27.88 19.93
C GLN A 199 28.75 27.17 18.64
N GLY A 200 27.88 27.02 17.64
CA GLY A 200 28.20 26.40 16.37
C GLY A 200 28.48 24.89 16.43
N ARG A 201 28.04 24.19 17.48
CA ARG A 201 28.23 22.73 17.63
C ARG A 201 27.29 21.97 16.75
N ILE A 202 27.80 20.98 16.02
CA ILE A 202 26.99 20.03 15.28
C ILE A 202 26.25 19.15 16.28
N GLN A 203 24.92 19.13 16.19
CA GLN A 203 24.08 18.25 16.99
C GLN A 203 23.40 17.23 16.09
N THR A 204 22.92 16.16 16.72
CA THR A 204 22.19 15.10 16.05
C THR A 204 20.77 15.06 16.59
N SER A 205 19.80 15.32 15.73
CA SER A 205 18.39 15.24 16.04
C SER A 205 17.69 14.18 15.18
N ALA A 206 16.51 13.76 15.57
CA ALA A 206 15.76 12.76 14.85
C ALA A 206 14.28 13.17 14.76
N ALA A 207 13.64 12.80 13.66
CA ALA A 207 12.20 12.84 13.48
C ALA A 207 11.74 11.48 12.97
N SER A 208 10.55 11.07 13.36
CA SER A 208 9.93 9.83 12.87
C SER A 208 8.88 10.15 11.82
N VAL A 209 8.88 9.38 10.76
CA VAL A 209 7.87 9.40 9.70
C VAL A 209 7.13 8.08 9.73
N ALA A 210 5.80 8.11 9.76
CA ALA A 210 4.96 6.94 9.62
C ALA A 210 4.00 7.16 8.45
N VAL A 211 3.97 6.21 7.54
CA VAL A 211 3.10 6.25 6.36
C VAL A 211 2.10 5.11 6.46
N PHE A 212 0.82 5.43 6.33
CA PHE A 212 -0.27 4.47 6.40
C PHE A 212 -1.10 4.56 5.12
N PRO A 213 -1.66 3.45 4.63
CA PRO A 213 -2.66 3.52 3.56
C PRO A 213 -3.91 4.23 4.06
N GLU A 214 -4.57 4.98 3.19
CA GLU A 214 -5.87 5.57 3.51
C GLU A 214 -6.87 4.46 3.85
N ALA A 215 -7.58 4.62 4.97
CA ALA A 215 -8.67 3.72 5.33
C ALA A 215 -9.78 3.82 4.28
N GLY A 216 -10.19 2.68 3.72
CA GLY A 216 -11.45 2.61 2.98
C GLY A 216 -12.63 2.86 3.91
N GLU A 217 -13.77 3.22 3.33
CA GLU A 217 -15.03 3.24 4.10
C GLU A 217 -15.32 1.83 4.63
N PHE A 218 -15.52 1.73 5.94
CA PHE A 218 -15.94 0.49 6.57
C PHE A 218 -17.43 0.29 6.29
N ASP A 219 -17.74 -0.44 5.21
CA ASP A 219 -19.12 -0.83 4.92
C ASP A 219 -19.41 -2.12 5.71
N VAL A 220 -20.08 -1.99 6.84
CA VAL A 220 -20.49 -3.16 7.64
C VAL A 220 -21.77 -3.72 7.05
N GLU A 221 -21.66 -4.73 6.20
CA GLU A 221 -22.80 -5.49 5.72
C GLU A 221 -23.25 -6.47 6.81
N LEU A 222 -24.52 -6.30 7.26
CA LEU A 222 -25.14 -7.23 8.16
C LEU A 222 -25.79 -8.36 7.37
N ASN A 223 -25.21 -9.56 7.39
CA ASN A 223 -25.83 -10.73 6.83
C ASN A 223 -26.91 -11.25 7.80
N PRO A 224 -28.19 -11.30 7.40
CA PRO A 224 -29.28 -11.80 8.25
C PRO A 224 -29.07 -13.23 8.78
N ALA A 225 -28.29 -14.06 8.06
CA ALA A 225 -27.97 -15.42 8.48
C ALA A 225 -27.06 -15.47 9.73
N ASP A 226 -26.29 -14.43 9.95
CA ASP A 226 -25.34 -14.33 11.08
C ASP A 226 -25.99 -13.70 12.32
N ILE A 227 -27.28 -13.35 12.25
CA ILE A 227 -28.00 -12.67 13.34
C ILE A 227 -29.04 -13.62 13.94
N ARG A 228 -28.83 -14.02 15.20
CA ARG A 228 -29.84 -14.70 15.99
C ARG A 228 -30.78 -13.69 16.62
N LYS A 229 -32.07 -13.85 16.40
CA LYS A 229 -33.14 -13.01 16.93
C LYS A 229 -33.88 -13.74 18.04
N ASP A 230 -33.88 -13.19 19.24
CA ASP A 230 -34.66 -13.68 20.38
C ASP A 230 -35.73 -12.62 20.75
N LEU A 231 -36.94 -13.07 20.95
CA LEU A 231 -38.07 -12.22 21.35
C LEU A 231 -38.43 -12.49 22.81
N PHE A 232 -38.68 -11.45 23.58
CA PHE A 232 -39.05 -11.57 24.98
C PHE A 232 -40.03 -10.47 25.41
N CYS A 233 -40.63 -10.62 26.60
CA CYS A 233 -41.50 -9.61 27.17
C CYS A 233 -40.66 -8.44 27.71
N ALA A 234 -41.08 -7.21 27.46
CA ALA A 234 -40.38 -6.04 27.99
C ALA A 234 -40.38 -6.04 29.52
N SER A 235 -39.28 -5.66 30.13
CA SER A 235 -39.14 -5.50 31.59
C SER A 235 -39.33 -4.05 31.99
N GLY A 236 -40.23 -3.81 32.94
CA GLY A 236 -40.44 -2.45 33.46
C GLY A 236 -41.81 -2.30 34.12
N PRO A 237 -42.08 -1.17 34.80
CA PRO A 237 -43.40 -0.87 35.36
C PRO A 237 -44.41 -0.68 34.23
N GLY A 238 -45.38 -1.60 34.11
CA GLY A 238 -46.41 -1.59 33.06
C GLY A 238 -47.54 -2.52 33.33
N GLY A 239 -48.68 -2.31 32.63
CA GLY A 239 -49.87 -3.13 32.75
C GLY A 239 -49.78 -4.40 31.91
N GLN A 240 -50.91 -5.06 31.67
CA GLN A 240 -51.06 -6.35 31.00
C GLN A 240 -50.32 -6.41 29.64
N GLY A 241 -50.30 -5.31 28.87
CA GLY A 241 -49.59 -5.27 27.54
C GLY A 241 -48.08 -5.38 27.62
N VAL A 242 -47.42 -5.01 28.76
CA VAL A 242 -45.94 -5.15 28.91
C VAL A 242 -45.57 -6.56 29.29
N ASN A 243 -46.38 -7.23 30.07
CA ASN A 243 -46.08 -8.55 30.63
C ASN A 243 -46.50 -9.72 29.72
N THR A 244 -47.36 -9.48 28.73
CA THR A 244 -47.90 -10.54 27.84
C THR A 244 -47.47 -10.46 26.39
N THR A 245 -46.95 -9.29 25.96
CA THR A 245 -46.56 -9.08 24.56
C THR A 245 -45.05 -9.23 24.39
N TYR A 246 -44.63 -10.09 23.46
CA TYR A 246 -43.21 -10.25 23.08
C TYR A 246 -42.76 -9.09 22.20
N SER A 247 -42.76 -7.87 22.76
CA SER A 247 -42.36 -6.66 22.03
C SER A 247 -40.86 -6.36 22.06
N ALA A 248 -40.17 -6.88 23.08
CA ALA A 248 -38.73 -6.69 23.20
C ALA A 248 -37.94 -7.64 22.29
N VAL A 249 -36.89 -7.12 21.70
CA VAL A 249 -36.03 -7.82 20.74
C VAL A 249 -34.61 -7.85 21.25
N ARG A 250 -33.99 -9.04 21.20
CA ARG A 250 -32.55 -9.24 21.39
C ARG A 250 -31.94 -9.75 20.10
N LEU A 251 -30.93 -9.10 19.61
CA LEU A 251 -30.14 -9.54 18.46
C LEU A 251 -28.75 -9.97 18.94
N THR A 252 -28.32 -11.13 18.51
CA THR A 252 -26.95 -11.65 18.75
C THR A 252 -26.28 -11.86 17.42
N HIS A 253 -25.21 -11.14 17.15
CA HIS A 253 -24.37 -11.37 16.00
C HIS A 253 -23.41 -12.52 16.29
N ILE A 254 -23.62 -13.67 15.64
CA ILE A 254 -22.94 -14.94 15.96
C ILE A 254 -21.41 -14.83 15.81
N PRO A 255 -20.86 -14.25 14.70
CA PRO A 255 -19.41 -14.21 14.52
C PRO A 255 -18.66 -13.31 15.52
N SER A 256 -19.25 -12.17 15.91
CA SER A 256 -18.62 -11.22 16.86
C SER A 256 -19.03 -11.42 18.31
N GLY A 257 -20.08 -12.18 18.57
CA GLY A 257 -20.67 -12.35 19.91
C GLY A 257 -21.36 -11.08 20.46
N LEU A 258 -21.51 -10.01 19.66
CA LEU A 258 -22.18 -8.78 20.10
C LEU A 258 -23.67 -9.04 20.31
N VAL A 259 -24.17 -8.53 21.43
CA VAL A 259 -25.58 -8.61 21.80
C VAL A 259 -26.15 -7.21 21.96
N VAL A 260 -27.28 -6.97 21.29
CA VAL A 260 -28.07 -5.73 21.39
C VAL A 260 -29.49 -6.07 21.80
N GLN A 261 -30.08 -5.24 22.67
CA GLN A 261 -31.46 -5.40 23.12
C GLN A 261 -32.21 -4.06 22.99
N CYS A 262 -33.41 -4.12 22.44
CA CYS A 262 -34.28 -2.98 22.36
C CYS A 262 -35.68 -3.32 22.87
N GLN A 263 -36.21 -2.50 23.80
CA GLN A 263 -37.53 -2.67 24.42
C GLN A 263 -38.28 -1.35 24.62
N GLU A 264 -37.88 -0.29 23.96
CA GLU A 264 -38.38 1.07 24.20
C GLU A 264 -39.74 1.33 23.60
N GLU A 265 -40.04 0.67 22.48
CA GLU A 265 -41.29 0.84 21.75
C GLU A 265 -42.27 -0.31 22.02
N ARG A 266 -43.56 0.00 21.87
CA ARG A 266 -44.62 -1.01 21.97
C ARG A 266 -44.67 -1.95 20.75
N SER A 267 -44.08 -1.52 19.62
CA SER A 267 -44.05 -2.27 18.37
C SER A 267 -42.78 -3.10 18.31
N GLN A 268 -42.91 -4.41 18.13
CA GLN A 268 -41.83 -5.35 17.92
C GLN A 268 -40.99 -4.98 16.69
N LEU A 269 -41.65 -4.54 15.58
CA LEU A 269 -40.97 -4.17 14.34
C LEU A 269 -40.05 -2.93 14.58
N LYS A 270 -40.55 -1.91 15.25
CA LYS A 270 -39.73 -0.71 15.57
C LYS A 270 -38.56 -1.05 16.49
N ASN A 271 -38.74 -1.94 17.47
CA ASN A 271 -37.65 -2.40 18.33
C ASN A 271 -36.63 -3.22 17.53
N LEU A 272 -37.07 -4.00 16.54
CA LEU A 272 -36.20 -4.74 15.64
C LEU A 272 -35.33 -3.77 14.79
N ASP A 273 -35.95 -2.77 14.17
CA ASP A 273 -35.26 -1.81 13.31
C ASP A 273 -34.19 -1.04 14.12
N ARG A 274 -34.55 -0.56 15.31
CA ARG A 274 -33.61 0.11 16.22
C ARG A 274 -32.48 -0.80 16.69
N ALA A 275 -32.80 -2.06 17.02
CA ALA A 275 -31.78 -3.04 17.43
C ALA A 275 -30.82 -3.37 16.26
N MET A 276 -31.30 -3.40 15.02
CA MET A 276 -30.46 -3.58 13.82
C MET A 276 -29.55 -2.37 13.58
N GLU A 277 -30.06 -1.17 13.72
CA GLU A 277 -29.28 0.06 13.58
C GLU A 277 -28.18 0.17 14.67
N GLU A 278 -28.54 -0.15 15.92
CA GLU A 278 -27.58 -0.18 17.02
C GLU A 278 -26.53 -1.29 16.83
N LEU A 279 -26.93 -2.46 16.36
CA LEU A 279 -26.00 -3.56 16.07
C LEU A 279 -25.00 -3.16 14.97
N ARG A 280 -25.48 -2.51 13.89
CA ARG A 280 -24.62 -1.98 12.83
C ARG A 280 -23.61 -0.97 13.37
N THR A 281 -24.05 -0.05 14.21
CA THR A 281 -23.18 0.97 14.83
C THR A 281 -22.12 0.32 15.73
N ARG A 282 -22.50 -0.68 16.53
CA ARG A 282 -21.55 -1.38 17.42
C ARG A 282 -20.52 -2.21 16.64
N LEU A 283 -20.96 -2.88 15.57
CA LEU A 283 -20.05 -3.61 14.68
C LEU A 283 -19.09 -2.68 13.97
N TYR A 284 -19.59 -1.55 13.44
CA TYR A 284 -18.74 -0.53 12.86
C TYR A 284 -17.66 -0.03 13.86
N ASN A 285 -18.06 0.29 15.08
CA ASN A 285 -17.12 0.74 16.11
C ASN A 285 -16.08 -0.35 16.45
N LEU A 286 -16.49 -1.61 16.50
CA LEU A 286 -15.58 -2.74 16.77
C LEU A 286 -14.55 -2.91 15.66
N GLU A 287 -14.98 -2.89 14.41
CA GLU A 287 -14.06 -2.99 13.24
C GLU A 287 -13.15 -1.76 13.14
N HIS A 288 -13.68 -0.57 13.37
CA HIS A 288 -12.91 0.66 13.42
C HIS A 288 -11.85 0.63 14.55
N GLN A 289 -12.22 0.10 15.74
CA GLN A 289 -11.25 -0.06 16.83
C GLN A 289 -10.14 -1.05 16.50
N LYS A 290 -10.48 -2.19 15.90
CA LYS A 290 -9.47 -3.16 15.42
C LYS A 290 -8.51 -2.53 14.39
N TYR A 291 -9.04 -1.72 13.50
CA TYR A 291 -8.24 -0.97 12.53
C TYR A 291 -7.29 0.01 13.21
N LEU A 292 -7.78 0.80 14.18
CA LEU A 292 -6.95 1.73 14.96
C LEU A 292 -5.86 1.00 15.76
N ASP A 293 -6.19 -0.14 16.37
CA ASP A 293 -5.24 -0.97 17.09
C ASP A 293 -4.18 -1.55 16.15
N GLY A 294 -4.58 -1.95 14.95
CA GLY A 294 -3.67 -2.39 13.88
C GLY A 294 -2.69 -1.28 13.44
N ILE A 295 -3.20 -0.05 13.25
CA ILE A 295 -2.36 1.13 12.96
C ILE A 295 -1.40 1.40 14.11
N ALA A 296 -1.87 1.36 15.35
CA ALA A 296 -1.03 1.58 16.53
C ALA A 296 0.09 0.53 16.65
N ALA A 297 -0.21 -0.73 16.36
CA ALA A 297 0.78 -1.82 16.32
C ALA A 297 1.80 -1.60 15.18
N LYS A 298 1.35 -1.32 13.96
CA LYS A 298 2.21 -0.99 12.81
C LYS A 298 3.09 0.23 13.11
N ARG A 299 2.52 1.31 13.68
CA ARG A 299 3.28 2.50 14.11
C ARG A 299 4.39 2.13 15.10
N LYS A 300 4.09 1.31 16.11
CA LYS A 300 5.08 0.87 17.10
C LYS A 300 6.24 0.10 16.45
N THR A 301 5.98 -0.70 15.44
CA THR A 301 7.01 -1.44 14.70
C THR A 301 7.85 -0.51 13.82
N MET A 302 7.21 0.41 13.07
CA MET A 302 7.88 1.32 12.13
C MET A 302 8.73 2.39 12.82
N VAL A 303 8.25 2.94 13.95
CA VAL A 303 8.86 4.09 14.63
C VAL A 303 9.75 3.64 15.80
N SER A 304 9.66 2.35 16.19
CA SER A 304 10.42 1.82 17.34
C SER A 304 10.32 2.77 18.55
N THR A 305 11.43 3.23 19.08
CA THR A 305 11.49 4.14 20.24
C THR A 305 11.70 5.61 19.85
N GLY A 306 11.74 5.97 18.55
CA GLY A 306 12.20 7.31 18.10
C GLY A 306 13.68 7.57 18.41
N ASP A 307 14.42 6.54 18.73
CA ASP A 307 15.84 6.62 19.07
C ASP A 307 16.69 6.84 17.81
N ARG A 308 17.73 7.65 17.94
CA ARG A 308 18.72 7.96 16.89
C ARG A 308 19.41 6.71 16.32
N SER A 309 19.42 5.60 17.06
CA SER A 309 20.06 4.35 16.68
C SER A 309 19.25 3.58 15.62
N ALA A 310 17.92 3.66 15.64
CA ALA A 310 17.02 2.98 14.72
C ALA A 310 16.78 3.78 13.42
N LYS A 311 17.79 4.52 12.96
CA LYS A 311 17.70 5.38 11.76
C LYS A 311 17.59 4.56 10.48
N ILE A 312 16.67 4.94 9.60
CA ILE A 312 16.64 4.49 8.20
C ILE A 312 17.50 5.39 7.32
N ARG A 313 17.48 6.71 7.55
CA ARG A 313 18.17 7.69 6.71
C ARG A 313 18.88 8.76 7.54
N THR A 314 20.04 9.23 7.05
CA THR A 314 20.81 10.32 7.67
C THR A 314 21.00 11.47 6.71
N TYR A 315 20.67 12.67 7.15
CA TYR A 315 20.83 13.94 6.48
C TYR A 315 22.02 14.67 7.11
N ASN A 316 23.18 14.65 6.44
CA ASN A 316 24.42 15.23 6.92
C ASN A 316 24.68 16.57 6.22
N TYR A 317 24.30 17.67 6.87
CA TYR A 317 24.45 19.02 6.31
C TYR A 317 25.90 19.43 6.13
N PRO A 318 26.83 19.21 7.09
CA PRO A 318 28.25 19.53 6.89
C PRO A 318 28.91 18.87 5.69
N GLN A 319 28.44 17.65 5.34
CA GLN A 319 28.96 16.91 4.18
C GLN A 319 28.10 17.08 2.92
N GLY A 320 26.96 17.79 2.99
CA GLY A 320 25.99 17.90 1.89
C GLY A 320 25.46 16.57 1.40
N ARG A 321 25.40 15.54 2.28
CA ARG A 321 25.12 14.14 1.93
C ARG A 321 23.87 13.61 2.62
N VAL A 322 23.05 12.88 1.86
CA VAL A 322 22.00 12.00 2.37
C VAL A 322 22.47 10.55 2.23
N THR A 323 22.23 9.72 3.24
CA THR A 323 22.55 8.30 3.20
C THR A 323 21.34 7.49 3.68
N ASP A 324 20.83 6.60 2.86
CA ASP A 324 19.86 5.58 3.25
C ASP A 324 20.61 4.33 3.71
N HIS A 325 20.40 3.96 4.98
CA HIS A 325 21.15 2.87 5.61
C HIS A 325 20.61 1.48 5.29
N ARG A 326 19.39 1.39 4.76
CA ARG A 326 18.77 0.11 4.40
C ARG A 326 19.48 -0.56 3.22
N ILE A 327 19.88 0.29 2.24
CA ILE A 327 20.52 -0.17 0.99
C ILE A 327 21.95 0.38 0.82
N GLY A 328 22.46 1.15 1.79
CA GLY A 328 23.79 1.78 1.69
C GLY A 328 23.91 2.87 0.63
N TRP A 329 22.79 3.34 0.07
CA TRP A 329 22.76 4.36 -0.97
C TRP A 329 23.11 5.74 -0.39
N SER A 330 23.82 6.56 -1.17
CA SER A 330 24.20 7.92 -0.76
C SER A 330 24.15 8.91 -1.92
N MET A 331 23.58 10.10 -1.66
CA MET A 331 23.53 11.23 -2.59
C MET A 331 24.28 12.43 -1.98
N TYR A 332 25.13 13.08 -2.78
CA TYR A 332 25.97 14.23 -2.35
C TYR A 332 25.37 15.58 -2.74
N ASN A 333 24.05 15.66 -2.87
CA ASN A 333 23.33 16.92 -3.14
C ASN A 333 22.11 17.05 -2.20
N LEU A 334 22.42 17.22 -0.90
CA LEU A 334 21.41 17.37 0.14
C LEU A 334 20.39 18.49 -0.15
N PRO A 335 20.77 19.69 -0.65
CA PRO A 335 19.78 20.75 -0.92
C PRO A 335 18.72 20.32 -1.93
N VAL A 336 19.11 19.67 -3.02
CA VAL A 336 18.19 19.18 -4.07
C VAL A 336 17.27 18.09 -3.50
N PHE A 337 17.81 17.19 -2.69
CA PHE A 337 17.03 16.17 -2.01
C PHE A 337 15.98 16.79 -1.08
N MET A 338 16.35 17.78 -0.27
CA MET A 338 15.46 18.52 0.63
C MET A 338 14.44 19.39 -0.10
N ASP A 339 14.70 19.70 -1.37
CA ASP A 339 13.73 20.36 -2.27
C ASP A 339 12.76 19.37 -2.94
N GLY A 340 12.72 18.12 -2.48
CA GLY A 340 11.76 17.10 -2.91
C GLY A 340 12.22 16.20 -4.05
N ASP A 341 13.52 16.18 -4.38
CA ASP A 341 14.06 15.23 -5.37
C ASP A 341 14.48 13.92 -4.70
N ILE A 342 13.48 13.16 -4.25
CA ILE A 342 13.66 11.91 -3.51
C ILE A 342 13.38 10.66 -4.35
N GLN A 343 12.96 10.83 -5.62
CA GLN A 343 12.50 9.73 -6.47
C GLN A 343 13.58 8.65 -6.66
N GLU A 344 14.80 9.04 -6.97
CA GLU A 344 15.89 8.08 -7.19
C GLU A 344 16.13 7.17 -5.96
N CYS A 345 16.04 7.74 -4.75
CA CYS A 345 16.15 6.96 -3.53
C CYS A 345 15.00 5.94 -3.37
N ILE A 346 13.78 6.35 -3.70
CA ILE A 346 12.60 5.48 -3.65
C ILE A 346 12.74 4.34 -4.66
N ASP A 347 13.17 4.64 -5.89
CA ASP A 347 13.38 3.65 -6.95
C ASP A 347 14.42 2.59 -6.54
N GLN A 348 15.53 3.01 -5.92
CA GLN A 348 16.55 2.08 -5.41
C GLN A 348 16.02 1.20 -4.27
N LEU A 349 15.16 1.74 -3.39
CA LEU A 349 14.52 0.96 -2.34
C LEU A 349 13.52 -0.04 -2.90
N GLN A 350 12.77 0.34 -3.92
CA GLN A 350 11.84 -0.54 -4.61
C GLN A 350 12.57 -1.69 -5.33
N ILE A 351 13.68 -1.40 -5.98
CA ILE A 351 14.53 -2.42 -6.60
C ILE A 351 15.05 -3.40 -5.55
N ALA A 352 15.51 -2.89 -4.40
CA ALA A 352 16.02 -3.73 -3.33
C ALA A 352 14.91 -4.63 -2.73
N GLU A 353 13.71 -4.09 -2.47
CA GLU A 353 12.55 -4.86 -2.00
C GLU A 353 12.17 -5.96 -3.00
N ASN A 354 12.10 -5.61 -4.29
CA ASN A 354 11.78 -6.55 -5.35
C ASN A 354 12.82 -7.69 -5.44
N ALA A 355 14.11 -7.36 -5.28
CA ALA A 355 15.19 -8.36 -5.27
C ALA A 355 15.10 -9.31 -4.06
N GLU A 356 14.66 -8.80 -2.90
CA GLU A 356 14.45 -9.60 -1.70
C GLU A 356 13.25 -10.53 -1.87
N ARG A 357 12.13 -10.03 -2.35
CA ARG A 357 10.92 -10.82 -2.66
C ARG A 357 11.18 -11.92 -3.69
N LEU A 358 12.02 -11.66 -4.70
CA LEU A 358 12.42 -12.68 -5.68
C LEU A 358 13.25 -13.81 -5.05
N LYS A 359 14.11 -13.50 -4.06
CA LYS A 359 14.87 -14.51 -3.33
C LYS A 359 13.97 -15.38 -2.48
N GLU A 360 13.03 -14.76 -1.74
CA GLU A 360 12.06 -15.47 -0.92
C GLU A 360 11.17 -16.40 -1.77
N ALA A 361 10.66 -15.91 -2.90
CA ALA A 361 9.87 -16.74 -3.82
C ALA A 361 10.68 -17.90 -4.43
N GLY A 362 11.98 -17.72 -4.69
CA GLY A 362 12.85 -18.77 -5.18
C GLY A 362 13.23 -19.82 -4.12
N GLU A 363 13.21 -19.47 -2.84
CA GLU A 363 13.45 -20.41 -1.72
C GLU A 363 12.20 -21.23 -1.38
N GLU A 364 10.99 -20.73 -1.63
CA GLU A 364 9.74 -21.49 -1.46
C GLU A 364 9.52 -22.56 -2.56
N GLU A 365 10.14 -22.40 -3.74
CA GLU A 365 10.04 -23.36 -4.87
C GLU A 365 11.16 -24.44 -4.84
N ALA A 366 12.14 -24.36 -3.92
CA ALA A 366 13.27 -25.30 -3.83
C ALA A 366 13.08 -26.31 -2.68
#